data_8ed3b0e339c0039b96fb7fface0b18ce
#
_entry.id   8ed3b0e339c0039b96fb7fface0b18ce
#
_cell.length_a   1.000
_cell.length_b   1.000
_cell.length_c   1.000
_cell.angle_alpha   90.00
_cell.angle_beta   90.00
_cell.angle_gamma   90.00
#
_symmetry.space_group_name_H-M   'P 1'
#
loop_
_entity.id
_entity.type
_entity.pdbx_description
1 polymer ?
#
loop_
_entity_poly.entity_id
_entity_poly.type
_entity_poly.pdbx_seq_one_letter_code
_entity_poly.pdbx_strand_id
1 'polypeptide(L)' 'MKDQHTRMLHGRLLRPLKVGSSALIDHEGQFILTSLVTSIQVQNEQEAKFETLNTHYHVKFSPLQAAVVASILMAVAA' A
#
# COMPACT_ATOMS: atom_id res chain seq x y z
N MET A 1 22.60 -1.80 -15.85
CA MET A 1 21.81 -2.23 -14.68
C MET A 1 20.91 -1.11 -14.21
N LYS A 2 19.68 -1.42 -14.03
CA LYS A 2 18.72 -0.42 -13.64
C LYS A 2 18.46 -0.48 -12.14
N ASP A 3 18.69 0.60 -11.47
CA ASP A 3 18.46 0.68 -10.04
C ASP A 3 17.03 1.09 -9.77
N GLN A 4 16.35 0.29 -8.98
CA GLN A 4 15.04 0.67 -8.48
C GLN A 4 15.21 1.38 -7.14
N HIS A 5 14.46 2.43 -6.96
CA HIS A 5 14.39 3.07 -5.66
C HIS A 5 13.48 2.25 -4.75
N THR A 6 13.88 2.16 -3.49
CA THR A 6 13.05 1.53 -2.47
C THR A 6 12.57 2.61 -1.53
N ARG A 7 11.27 2.68 -1.32
CA ARG A 7 10.69 3.64 -0.40
C ARG A 7 9.96 2.91 0.71
N MET A 8 10.32 3.27 1.94
CA MET A 8 9.61 2.77 3.12
C MET A 8 8.63 3.84 3.56
N LEU A 9 7.37 3.49 3.60
CA LEU A 9 6.33 4.42 4.01
C LEU A 9 5.58 3.86 5.21
N HIS A 10 5.12 4.74 6.07
CA HIS A 10 4.36 4.37 7.25
C HIS A 10 3.02 5.09 7.19
N GLY A 11 1.94 4.33 7.22
CA GLY A 11 0.64 4.92 7.15
C GLY A 11 -0.41 3.94 6.67
N ARG A 12 -1.12 4.28 5.60
CA ARG A 12 -2.21 3.43 5.15
C ARG A 12 -2.47 3.64 3.67
N LEU A 13 -3.08 2.63 3.08
CA LEU A 13 -3.61 2.74 1.73
C LEU A 13 -5.00 3.36 1.81
N LEU A 14 -5.26 4.31 0.94
CA LEU A 14 -6.55 5.00 0.93
C LEU A 14 -7.53 4.37 -0.04
N ARG A 15 -7.09 3.39 -0.82
CA ARG A 15 -7.94 2.60 -1.70
C ARG A 15 -7.27 1.26 -1.96
N PRO A 16 -8.03 0.28 -2.45
CA PRO A 16 -7.45 -1.05 -2.67
C PRO A 16 -6.26 -1.01 -3.62
N LEU A 17 -5.24 -1.78 -3.28
CA LEU A 17 -4.05 -1.90 -4.11
C LEU A 17 -4.38 -2.81 -5.29
N LYS A 18 -4.03 -2.38 -6.50
CA LYS A 18 -4.43 -3.11 -7.70
C LYS A 18 -3.40 -2.90 -8.80
N VAL A 19 -2.95 -3.98 -9.41
CA VAL A 19 -2.08 -3.90 -10.57
C VAL A 19 -2.81 -3.18 -11.69
N GLY A 20 -2.14 -2.25 -12.33
CA GLY A 20 -2.73 -1.44 -13.39
C GLY A 20 -3.32 -0.14 -12.90
N SER A 21 -3.31 0.11 -11.60
CA SER A 21 -3.80 1.35 -11.03
C SER A 21 -2.73 1.96 -10.16
N SER A 22 -2.76 3.29 -10.00
CA SER A 22 -1.85 3.93 -9.07
C SER A 22 -2.31 3.67 -7.64
N ALA A 23 -1.36 3.61 -6.72
CA ALA A 23 -1.66 3.47 -5.30
C ALA A 23 -1.78 4.85 -4.67
N LEU A 24 -2.73 5.01 -3.77
CA LEU A 24 -2.92 6.24 -3.02
C LEU A 24 -2.63 5.95 -1.55
N ILE A 25 -1.63 6.63 -1.02
CA ILE A 25 -1.08 6.32 0.29
C ILE A 25 -1.15 7.56 1.17
N ASP A 26 -1.60 7.38 2.40
CA ASP A 26 -1.48 8.41 3.43
C ASP A 26 -0.24 8.07 4.24
N HIS A 27 0.83 8.82 4.01
CA HIS A 27 2.09 8.64 4.69
C HIS A 27 2.26 9.78 5.69
N GLU A 28 1.96 9.49 6.95
CA GLU A 28 2.15 10.46 8.04
C GLU A 28 1.50 11.81 7.73
N GLY A 29 0.30 11.77 7.20
CA GLY A 29 -0.45 12.98 6.90
C GLY A 29 -0.22 13.53 5.50
N GLN A 30 0.68 12.95 4.72
CA GLN A 30 0.92 13.36 3.34
C GLN A 30 0.34 12.34 2.38
N PHE A 31 -0.41 12.81 1.40
CA PHE A 31 -0.98 11.94 0.39
C PHE A 31 0.05 11.71 -0.71
N ILE A 32 0.29 10.46 -1.03
CA ILE A 32 1.23 10.08 -2.09
C ILE A 32 0.45 9.28 -3.12
N LEU A 33 0.48 9.75 -4.36
CA LEU A 33 -0.11 9.02 -5.48
C LEU A 33 1.04 8.47 -6.30
N THR A 34 1.11 7.15 -6.42
CA THR A 34 2.20 6.51 -7.14
C THR A 34 1.91 6.42 -8.63
N SER A 35 2.92 5.99 -9.38
CA SER A 35 2.70 5.54 -10.75
C SER A 35 1.89 4.23 -10.71
N LEU A 36 1.56 3.71 -11.89
CA LEU A 36 0.78 2.47 -11.95
C LEU A 36 1.53 1.32 -11.30
N VAL A 37 0.82 0.56 -10.50
CA VAL A 37 1.39 -0.63 -9.85
C VAL A 37 1.59 -1.71 -10.91
N THR A 38 2.78 -2.27 -10.97
CA THR A 38 3.11 -3.31 -11.93
C THR A 38 3.08 -4.71 -11.31
N SER A 39 3.36 -4.81 -10.01
CA SER A 39 3.27 -6.10 -9.32
C SER A 39 3.06 -5.88 -7.84
N ILE A 40 2.46 -6.87 -7.20
CA ILE A 40 2.23 -6.85 -5.74
C ILE A 40 2.89 -8.09 -5.17
N GLN A 41 3.89 -7.90 -4.28
CA GLN A 41 4.61 -8.99 -3.67
C GLN A 41 3.98 -9.45 -2.37
N VAL A 42 3.54 -8.50 -1.55
CA VAL A 42 2.95 -8.81 -0.24
C VAL A 42 1.78 -7.87 -0.03
N GLN A 43 0.69 -8.40 0.47
CA GLN A 43 -0.45 -7.59 0.86
C GLN A 43 -1.21 -8.31 1.97
N ASN A 44 -1.14 -7.75 3.17
CA ASN A 44 -1.85 -8.30 4.32
C ASN A 44 -2.27 -7.16 5.23
N GLU A 45 -2.69 -7.49 6.45
CA GLU A 45 -3.21 -6.50 7.38
C GLU A 45 -2.12 -5.62 7.99
N GLN A 46 -0.87 -5.98 7.82
CA GLN A 46 0.23 -5.30 8.47
C GLN A 46 1.06 -4.49 7.51
N GLU A 47 1.12 -4.88 6.24
CA GLU A 47 2.01 -4.24 5.29
C GLU A 47 1.61 -4.57 3.87
N ALA A 48 2.12 -3.77 2.96
CA ALA A 48 2.03 -4.05 1.53
C ALA A 48 3.39 -3.78 0.90
N LYS A 49 3.80 -4.68 0.02
CA LYS A 49 5.01 -4.49 -0.79
C LYS A 49 4.61 -4.61 -2.23
N PHE A 50 4.89 -3.59 -2.99
CA PHE A 50 4.52 -3.56 -4.40
C PHE A 50 5.51 -2.74 -5.19
N GLU A 51 5.45 -2.88 -6.50
CA GLU A 51 6.34 -2.17 -7.40
C GLU A 51 5.55 -1.35 -8.38
N THR A 52 6.08 -0.20 -8.71
CA THR A 52 5.73 0.54 -9.92
C THR A 52 6.90 0.40 -10.89
N LEU A 53 6.88 1.16 -11.98
CA LEU A 53 7.90 1.00 -13.00
C LEU A 53 9.31 1.20 -12.46
N ASN A 54 9.51 2.19 -11.60
CA ASN A 54 10.86 2.56 -11.14
C ASN A 54 11.06 2.46 -9.65
N THR A 55 10.03 2.09 -8.89
CA THR A 55 10.11 2.18 -7.43
C THR A 55 9.53 0.94 -6.79
N HIS A 56 10.21 0.50 -5.76
CA HIS A 56 9.76 -0.60 -4.92
C HIS A 56 9.22 0.01 -3.63
N TYR A 57 7.94 -0.19 -3.36
CA TYR A 57 7.30 0.40 -2.18
C TYR A 57 7.10 -0.64 -1.11
N HIS A 58 7.42 -0.27 0.12
CA HIS A 58 7.11 -1.06 1.29
C HIS A 58 6.32 -0.16 2.24
N VAL A 59 5.02 -0.39 2.31
CA VAL A 59 4.13 0.40 3.15
C VAL A 59 3.82 -0.41 4.39
N LYS A 60 4.23 0.08 5.54
CA LYS A 60 3.89 -0.52 6.82
C LYS A 60 2.66 0.18 7.37
N PHE A 61 1.61 -0.58 7.59
CA PHE A 61 0.35 0.00 8.04
C PHE A 61 0.44 0.39 9.51
N SER A 62 -0.17 1.53 9.80
CA SER A 62 -0.31 1.94 11.19
C SER A 62 -1.29 0.99 11.88
N PRO A 63 -1.25 0.91 13.23
CA PRO A 63 -2.23 0.09 13.94
C PRO A 63 -3.67 0.47 13.62
N LEU A 64 -3.91 1.76 13.37
CA LEU A 64 -5.25 2.22 13.02
C LEU A 64 -5.71 1.61 11.71
N GLN A 65 -4.82 1.55 10.71
CA GLN A 65 -5.16 0.97 9.43
C GLN A 65 -5.50 -0.52 9.56
N ALA A 66 -4.72 -1.24 10.33
CA ALA A 66 -4.97 -2.66 10.52
C ALA A 66 -6.33 -2.89 11.19
N ALA A 67 -6.67 -2.08 12.17
CA ALA A 67 -7.96 -2.20 12.85
C ALA A 67 -9.11 -1.90 11.90
N VAL A 68 -8.97 -0.89 11.07
CA VAL A 68 -10.02 -0.52 10.11
C VAL A 68 -10.22 -1.63 9.08
N VAL A 69 -9.13 -2.18 8.56
CA VAL A 69 -9.22 -3.26 7.58
C VAL A 69 -9.92 -4.48 8.19
N ALA A 70 -9.56 -4.84 9.41
CA ALA A 70 -10.19 -5.98 10.08
C ALA A 70 -11.68 -5.74 10.27
N SER A 71 -12.07 -4.52 10.64
CA SER A 71 -13.48 -4.20 10.81
C SER A 71 -14.25 -4.31 9.51
N ILE A 72 -13.68 -3.84 8.42
CA ILE A 72 -14.32 -3.92 7.12
C ILE A 72 -14.49 -5.37 6.69
N LEU A 73 -13.47 -6.20 6.88
CA LEU A 73 -13.55 -7.60 6.53
C LEU A 73 -14.61 -8.31 7.33
N MET A 74 -14.74 -8.01 8.60
CA MET A 74 -15.78 -8.61 9.43
C MET A 74 -17.17 -8.18 8.98
N ALA A 75 -17.35 -6.93 8.61
CA ALA A 75 -18.61 -6.43 8.13
C ALA A 75 -19.02 -7.12 6.83
N VAL A 76 -18.06 -7.34 5.95
CA VAL A 76 -18.33 -8.03 4.68
C VAL A 76 -18.67 -9.49 4.91
N ALA A 77 -18.03 -10.11 5.88
CA ALA A 77 -18.29 -11.53 6.19
C ALA A 77 -19.63 -11.74 6.88
N ALA A 78 -20.15 -10.72 7.50
CA ALA A 78 -21.45 -10.81 8.14
C ALA A 78 -22.57 -10.68 7.12
#